data_000844a35c24305b733dec60d8d16c99
#
_entry.id   000844a35c24305b733dec60d8d16c99
#
_cell.length_a   1.000
_cell.length_b   1.000
_cell.length_c   1.000
_cell.angle_alpha   90.00
_cell.angle_beta   90.00
_cell.angle_gamma   90.00
#
_symmetry.space_group_name_H-M   'P 1'
#
loop_
_entity.id
_entity.type
_entity.pdbx_description
1 polymer ?
#
loop_
_entity_poly.entity_id
_entity_poly.type
_entity_poly.pdbx_seq_one_letter_code
_entity_poly.pdbx_strand_id
1 'polypeptide(L)'
;MDDQREAVAYNDMDHRAVNERFASDLLDIPRLGTDWLDVGTGTALIPVELCRRTDSSVRIMAADASYWMLEIARYNIEIHQCISRVQLHQGDAKKMIFEKNYFDTVFSNSLVHHLPEHDQFFQEAIRVLRPNGVLFFRDLFRPSTEMQLEQLVKLYGGDDGCGSDLFRQSLLAALTIEEVREIVRPLGIPGECVMATSDRHWTLSARADADKSCFLPIEMDQ
;
A
#
# COMPACT_ATOMS: atom_id res chain seq x y z
N MET A 1 -11.09 -8.59 -6.08
CA MET A 1 -12.20 -7.65 -6.36
C MET A 1 -12.31 -7.44 -7.87
N ASP A 2 -13.01 -8.34 -8.55
CA ASP A 2 -13.13 -8.33 -10.02
C ASP A 2 -14.55 -7.96 -10.50
N ASP A 3 -15.42 -7.52 -9.59
CA ASP A 3 -16.81 -7.13 -9.85
C ASP A 3 -16.99 -5.63 -9.64
N GLN A 4 -17.78 -5.00 -10.53
CA GLN A 4 -18.11 -3.58 -10.44
C GLN A 4 -18.81 -3.21 -9.14
N ARG A 5 -19.69 -4.08 -8.64
CA ARG A 5 -20.44 -3.83 -7.39
C ARG A 5 -19.53 -3.80 -6.18
N GLU A 6 -18.55 -4.70 -6.13
CA GLU A 6 -17.55 -4.74 -5.07
C GLU A 6 -16.68 -3.46 -5.08
N ALA A 7 -16.26 -3.01 -6.26
CA ALA A 7 -15.46 -1.80 -6.40
C ALA A 7 -16.23 -0.54 -5.98
N VAL A 8 -17.54 -0.44 -6.33
CA VAL A 8 -18.39 0.66 -5.88
C VAL A 8 -18.59 0.61 -4.36
N ALA A 9 -18.93 -0.56 -3.82
CA ALA A 9 -19.11 -0.73 -2.37
C ALA A 9 -17.85 -0.36 -1.58
N TYR A 10 -16.66 -0.76 -2.09
CA TYR A 10 -15.38 -0.36 -1.49
C TYR A 10 -15.18 1.15 -1.52
N ASN A 11 -15.48 1.82 -2.64
CA ASN A 11 -15.31 3.26 -2.77
C ASN A 11 -16.26 4.06 -1.83
N ASP A 12 -17.42 3.51 -1.55
CA ASP A 12 -18.43 4.15 -0.70
C ASP A 12 -18.12 4.00 0.80
N MET A 13 -17.17 3.15 1.18
CA MET A 13 -16.71 3.05 2.58
C MET A 13 -15.94 4.31 2.98
N ASP A 14 -16.04 4.71 4.25
CA ASP A 14 -15.25 5.83 4.76
C ASP A 14 -13.80 5.40 5.07
N HIS A 15 -12.93 5.60 4.09
CA HIS A 15 -11.48 5.36 4.21
C HIS A 15 -10.69 6.61 4.63
N ARG A 16 -11.36 7.75 4.87
CA ARG A 16 -10.71 9.06 5.03
C ARG A 16 -9.62 9.05 6.09
N ALA A 17 -9.95 8.67 7.32
CA ALA A 17 -9.01 8.71 8.43
C ALA A 17 -7.78 7.80 8.19
N VAL A 18 -7.98 6.63 7.58
CA VAL A 18 -6.90 5.68 7.25
C VAL A 18 -6.00 6.25 6.16
N ASN A 19 -6.59 6.82 5.09
CA ASN A 19 -5.85 7.40 3.98
C ASN A 19 -5.09 8.68 4.40
N GLU A 20 -5.70 9.55 5.21
CA GLU A 20 -5.05 10.73 5.78
C GLU A 20 -3.84 10.34 6.66
N ARG A 21 -3.99 9.33 7.51
CA ARG A 21 -2.89 8.81 8.34
C ARG A 21 -1.79 8.21 7.48
N PHE A 22 -2.13 7.37 6.49
CA PHE A 22 -1.15 6.81 5.56
C PHE A 22 -0.37 7.90 4.82
N ALA A 23 -1.09 8.89 4.27
CA ALA A 23 -0.46 10.00 3.56
C ALA A 23 0.43 10.84 4.48
N SER A 24 0.02 11.10 5.74
CA SER A 24 0.83 11.81 6.72
C SER A 24 2.14 11.07 7.00
N ASP A 25 2.03 9.78 7.35
CA ASP A 25 3.19 8.97 7.69
C ASP A 25 4.18 8.82 6.51
N LEU A 26 3.67 8.72 5.27
CA LEU A 26 4.51 8.71 4.07
C LEU A 26 5.21 10.07 3.88
N LEU A 27 4.48 11.18 4.01
CA LEU A 27 5.01 12.53 3.76
C LEU A 27 6.00 13.01 4.84
N ASP A 28 5.99 12.41 6.03
CA ASP A 28 6.98 12.67 7.07
C ASP A 28 8.36 12.09 6.73
N ILE A 29 8.43 11.19 5.76
CA ILE A 29 9.69 10.62 5.28
C ILE A 29 10.44 11.65 4.41
N PRO A 30 11.67 12.02 4.76
CA PRO A 30 12.42 13.00 3.97
C PRO A 30 12.89 12.41 2.63
N ARG A 31 13.05 13.26 1.62
CA ARG A 31 13.64 12.90 0.31
C ARG A 31 12.91 11.77 -0.41
N LEU A 32 11.61 11.91 -0.59
CA LEU A 32 10.78 10.96 -1.33
C LEU A 32 10.99 11.01 -2.86
N GLY A 33 11.64 12.07 -3.38
CA GLY A 33 11.72 12.29 -4.83
C GLY A 33 10.38 12.69 -5.44
N THR A 34 10.26 12.57 -6.75
CA THR A 34 9.09 13.08 -7.49
C THR A 34 8.35 12.04 -8.32
N ASP A 35 8.98 10.91 -8.63
CA ASP A 35 8.36 9.83 -9.41
C ASP A 35 7.94 8.70 -8.46
N TRP A 36 6.64 8.60 -8.19
CA TRP A 36 6.09 7.65 -7.21
C TRP A 36 5.26 6.57 -7.87
N LEU A 37 5.25 5.39 -7.28
CA LEU A 37 4.40 4.27 -7.67
C LEU A 37 3.51 3.85 -6.50
N ASP A 38 2.21 3.88 -6.70
CA ASP A 38 1.20 3.26 -5.84
C ASP A 38 0.81 1.91 -6.42
N VAL A 39 1.11 0.83 -5.69
CA VAL A 39 0.81 -0.54 -6.13
C VAL A 39 -0.41 -1.06 -5.38
N GLY A 40 -1.43 -1.46 -6.13
CA GLY A 40 -2.74 -1.80 -5.57
C GLY A 40 -3.52 -0.53 -5.20
N THR A 41 -3.56 0.43 -6.11
CA THR A 41 -4.14 1.76 -5.86
C THR A 41 -5.64 1.73 -5.56
N GLY A 42 -6.33 0.64 -5.90
CA GLY A 42 -7.78 0.55 -5.77
C GLY A 42 -8.47 1.68 -6.50
N THR A 43 -9.29 2.44 -5.80
CA THR A 43 -10.02 3.60 -6.32
C THR A 43 -9.22 4.91 -6.30
N ALA A 44 -7.89 4.85 -6.10
CA ALA A 44 -6.93 5.95 -6.10
C ALA A 44 -7.18 7.07 -5.06
N LEU A 45 -7.82 6.75 -3.94
CA LEU A 45 -8.07 7.75 -2.88
C LEU A 45 -6.78 8.22 -2.19
N ILE A 46 -5.77 7.35 -2.04
CA ILE A 46 -4.45 7.73 -1.50
C ILE A 46 -3.71 8.64 -2.47
N PRO A 47 -3.54 8.33 -3.77
CA PRO A 47 -2.99 9.27 -4.75
C PRO A 47 -3.69 10.63 -4.76
N VAL A 48 -5.00 10.68 -4.66
CA VAL A 48 -5.77 11.92 -4.56
C VAL A 48 -5.39 12.71 -3.30
N GLU A 49 -5.31 12.05 -2.16
CA GLU A 49 -4.92 12.68 -0.89
C GLU A 49 -3.48 13.21 -0.93
N LEU A 50 -2.56 12.45 -1.52
CA LEU A 50 -1.17 12.86 -1.71
C LEU A 50 -1.06 14.08 -2.66
N CYS A 51 -1.86 14.11 -3.72
CA CYS A 51 -1.90 15.27 -4.62
C CYS A 51 -2.35 16.56 -3.92
N ARG A 52 -3.22 16.48 -2.92
CA ARG A 52 -3.66 17.66 -2.15
C ARG A 52 -2.58 18.22 -1.24
N ARG A 53 -1.62 17.38 -0.84
CA ARG A 53 -0.60 17.68 0.17
C ARG A 53 0.79 17.91 -0.38
N THR A 54 0.99 17.65 -1.68
CA THR A 54 2.29 17.80 -2.35
C THR A 54 2.23 18.84 -3.46
N ASP A 55 3.39 19.36 -3.82
CA ASP A 55 3.49 20.30 -4.95
C ASP A 55 3.32 19.59 -6.32
N SER A 56 3.26 20.37 -7.39
CA SER A 56 3.01 19.89 -8.74
C SER A 56 4.16 19.11 -9.37
N SER A 57 5.32 19.01 -8.72
CA SER A 57 6.45 18.23 -9.21
C SER A 57 6.28 16.73 -8.99
N VAL A 58 5.51 16.32 -7.97
CA VAL A 58 5.25 14.92 -7.67
C VAL A 58 4.27 14.34 -8.69
N ARG A 59 4.66 13.22 -9.29
CA ARG A 59 3.86 12.43 -10.22
C ARG A 59 3.69 11.02 -9.67
N ILE A 60 2.49 10.49 -9.78
CA ILE A 60 2.13 9.18 -9.22
C ILE A 60 1.65 8.29 -10.35
N MET A 61 2.31 7.15 -10.54
CA MET A 61 1.78 6.03 -11.28
C MET A 61 0.93 5.21 -10.31
N ALA A 62 -0.36 5.10 -10.58
CA ALA A 62 -1.33 4.39 -9.75
C ALA A 62 -1.70 3.07 -10.47
N ALA A 63 -1.21 1.96 -9.96
CA ALA A 63 -1.34 0.66 -10.60
C ALA A 63 -2.30 -0.26 -9.82
N ASP A 64 -3.17 -0.96 -10.55
CA ASP A 64 -4.05 -1.98 -9.99
C ASP A 64 -4.30 -3.09 -11.02
N ALA A 65 -4.60 -4.30 -10.57
CA ALA A 65 -4.96 -5.40 -11.45
C ALA A 65 -6.44 -5.32 -11.88
N SER A 66 -7.30 -4.77 -11.03
CA SER A 66 -8.75 -4.71 -11.26
C SER A 66 -9.14 -3.56 -12.19
N TYR A 67 -9.73 -3.91 -13.31
CA TYR A 67 -10.32 -2.95 -14.24
C TYR A 67 -11.36 -2.05 -13.56
N TRP A 68 -12.24 -2.64 -12.75
CA TRP A 68 -13.32 -1.89 -12.10
C TRP A 68 -12.83 -0.91 -11.03
N MET A 69 -11.77 -1.24 -10.33
CA MET A 69 -11.11 -0.31 -9.43
C MET A 69 -10.55 0.89 -10.21
N LEU A 70 -9.88 0.66 -11.32
CA LEU A 70 -9.30 1.71 -12.15
C LEU A 70 -10.35 2.59 -12.83
N GLU A 71 -11.53 2.08 -13.18
CA GLU A 71 -12.63 2.90 -13.70
C GLU A 71 -13.13 3.90 -12.64
N ILE A 72 -13.24 3.48 -11.37
CA ILE A 72 -13.61 4.38 -10.29
C ILE A 72 -12.44 5.32 -9.96
N ALA A 73 -11.20 4.82 -9.97
CA ALA A 73 -10.01 5.63 -9.77
C ALA A 73 -9.93 6.79 -10.77
N ARG A 74 -10.24 6.53 -12.04
CA ARG A 74 -10.30 7.56 -13.08
C ARG A 74 -11.28 8.67 -12.72
N TYR A 75 -12.49 8.29 -12.29
CA TYR A 75 -13.49 9.25 -11.85
C TYR A 75 -13.00 10.06 -10.63
N ASN A 76 -12.42 9.42 -9.63
CA ASN A 76 -11.90 10.10 -8.43
C ASN A 76 -10.76 11.08 -8.78
N ILE A 77 -9.83 10.70 -9.66
CA ILE A 77 -8.73 11.54 -10.13
C ILE A 77 -9.28 12.76 -10.87
N GLU A 78 -10.31 12.59 -11.70
CA GLU A 78 -10.94 13.66 -12.48
C GLU A 78 -11.65 14.67 -11.58
N ILE A 79 -12.55 14.23 -10.71
CA ILE A 79 -13.31 15.14 -9.83
C ILE A 79 -12.43 15.90 -8.85
N HIS A 80 -11.27 15.34 -8.49
CA HIS A 80 -10.28 15.98 -7.61
C HIS A 80 -9.18 16.73 -8.37
N GLN A 81 -9.28 16.85 -9.70
CA GLN A 81 -8.37 17.60 -10.55
C GLN A 81 -6.91 17.13 -10.50
N CYS A 82 -6.70 15.83 -10.33
CA CYS A 82 -5.36 15.21 -10.22
C CYS A 82 -4.83 14.65 -11.55
N ILE A 83 -5.55 14.81 -12.68
CA ILE A 83 -5.25 14.19 -13.99
C ILE A 83 -3.82 14.49 -14.48
N SER A 84 -3.32 15.70 -14.22
CA SER A 84 -1.97 16.09 -14.66
C SER A 84 -0.84 15.42 -13.87
N ARG A 85 -1.16 14.76 -12.76
CA ARG A 85 -0.19 14.24 -11.79
C ARG A 85 -0.32 12.73 -11.53
N VAL A 86 -1.49 12.16 -11.73
CA VAL A 86 -1.77 10.74 -11.51
C VAL A 86 -2.06 10.06 -12.82
N GLN A 87 -1.30 9.03 -13.14
CA GLN A 87 -1.52 8.17 -14.30
C GLN A 87 -1.93 6.78 -13.83
N LEU A 88 -2.97 6.22 -14.46
CA LEU A 88 -3.46 4.88 -14.14
C LEU A 88 -2.76 3.84 -15.02
N HIS A 89 -2.44 2.69 -14.41
CA HIS A 89 -1.91 1.53 -15.09
C HIS A 89 -2.62 0.25 -14.62
N GLN A 90 -3.13 -0.54 -15.57
CA GLN A 90 -3.64 -1.86 -15.25
C GLN A 90 -2.51 -2.89 -15.35
N GLY A 91 -2.20 -3.59 -14.25
CA GLY A 91 -1.12 -4.56 -14.24
C GLY A 91 -1.05 -5.41 -12.98
N ASP A 92 -0.30 -6.49 -13.06
CA ASP A 92 -0.02 -7.40 -11.94
C ASP A 92 1.14 -6.86 -11.10
N ALA A 93 0.91 -6.69 -9.81
CA ALA A 93 1.91 -6.25 -8.84
C ALA A 93 3.13 -7.19 -8.75
N LYS A 94 2.98 -8.46 -9.13
CA LYS A 94 4.02 -9.49 -9.13
C LYS A 94 4.86 -9.51 -10.42
N LYS A 95 4.43 -8.76 -11.45
CA LYS A 95 5.12 -8.68 -12.76
C LYS A 95 4.87 -7.32 -13.39
N MET A 96 5.52 -6.30 -12.89
CA MET A 96 5.34 -4.93 -13.35
C MET A 96 6.06 -4.68 -14.68
N ILE A 97 5.42 -3.95 -15.60
CA ILE A 97 6.00 -3.62 -16.91
C ILE A 97 7.08 -2.52 -16.84
N PHE A 98 7.20 -1.85 -15.71
CA PHE A 98 8.13 -0.73 -15.55
C PHE A 98 9.58 -1.20 -15.59
N GLU A 99 10.45 -0.32 -16.07
CA GLU A 99 11.90 -0.59 -16.06
C GLU A 99 12.45 -0.61 -14.62
N LYS A 100 13.60 -1.27 -14.44
CA LYS A 100 14.31 -1.21 -13.17
C LYS A 100 14.74 0.23 -12.87
N ASN A 101 14.75 0.58 -11.58
CA ASN A 101 15.19 1.89 -11.11
C ASN A 101 14.40 3.05 -11.72
N TYR A 102 13.10 2.92 -11.79
CA TYR A 102 12.22 3.92 -12.41
C TYR A 102 11.61 4.91 -11.39
N PHE A 103 11.25 4.45 -10.19
CA PHE A 103 10.54 5.24 -9.20
C PHE A 103 11.42 5.63 -8.01
N ASP A 104 11.26 6.85 -7.49
CA ASP A 104 11.92 7.32 -6.28
C ASP A 104 11.27 6.75 -5.03
N THR A 105 9.95 6.57 -5.06
CA THR A 105 9.15 6.01 -3.96
C THR A 105 8.17 4.97 -4.52
N VAL A 106 8.13 3.82 -3.88
CA VAL A 106 7.15 2.77 -4.15
C VAL A 106 6.36 2.54 -2.87
N PHE A 107 5.06 2.70 -2.92
CA PHE A 107 4.19 2.51 -1.77
C PHE A 107 2.98 1.65 -2.09
N SER A 108 2.37 1.10 -1.05
CA SER A 108 1.16 0.29 -1.15
C SER A 108 0.43 0.29 0.19
N ASN A 109 -0.89 0.27 0.13
CA ASN A 109 -1.73 0.13 1.32
C ASN A 109 -2.77 -0.97 1.10
N SER A 110 -2.83 -1.95 2.01
CA SER A 110 -3.85 -3.01 2.03
C SER A 110 -3.89 -3.86 0.75
N LEU A 111 -2.72 -4.19 0.17
CA LEU A 111 -2.60 -5.04 -1.00
C LEU A 111 -2.06 -6.44 -0.69
N VAL A 112 -1.04 -6.52 0.19
CA VAL A 112 -0.20 -7.73 0.33
C VAL A 112 -1.03 -8.95 0.73
N HIS A 113 -2.03 -8.77 1.61
CA HIS A 113 -2.91 -9.87 2.04
C HIS A 113 -3.81 -10.43 0.92
N HIS A 114 -3.91 -9.75 -0.23
CA HIS A 114 -4.62 -10.26 -1.41
C HIS A 114 -3.74 -11.06 -2.38
N LEU A 115 -2.42 -11.03 -2.19
CA LEU A 115 -1.48 -11.64 -3.12
C LEU A 115 -1.14 -13.08 -2.69
N PRO A 116 -1.15 -14.07 -3.60
CA PRO A 116 -0.76 -15.44 -3.26
C PRO A 116 0.76 -15.65 -3.18
N GLU A 117 1.56 -14.80 -3.84
CA GLU A 117 3.02 -14.94 -4.01
C GLU A 117 3.71 -13.65 -3.57
N HIS A 118 3.80 -13.47 -2.26
CA HIS A 118 4.25 -12.22 -1.64
C HIS A 118 5.69 -11.84 -2.00
N ASP A 119 6.59 -12.82 -2.07
CA ASP A 119 8.01 -12.62 -2.40
C ASP A 119 8.21 -11.98 -3.78
N GLN A 120 7.42 -12.38 -4.77
CA GLN A 120 7.47 -11.79 -6.11
C GLN A 120 7.08 -10.30 -6.10
N PHE A 121 6.08 -9.92 -5.29
CA PHE A 121 5.71 -8.52 -5.13
C PHE A 121 6.85 -7.68 -4.56
N PHE A 122 7.49 -8.14 -3.47
CA PHE A 122 8.60 -7.40 -2.87
C PHE A 122 9.82 -7.33 -3.83
N GLN A 123 10.12 -8.40 -4.56
CA GLN A 123 11.18 -8.40 -5.57
C GLN A 123 10.92 -7.37 -6.68
N GLU A 124 9.69 -7.32 -7.20
CA GLU A 124 9.30 -6.37 -8.23
C GLU A 124 9.33 -4.92 -7.72
N ALA A 125 8.83 -4.67 -6.50
CA ALA A 125 8.90 -3.37 -5.88
C ALA A 125 10.35 -2.87 -5.73
N ILE A 126 11.27 -3.74 -5.28
CA ILE A 126 12.71 -3.43 -5.21
C ILE A 126 13.29 -3.23 -6.61
N ARG A 127 12.90 -4.03 -7.60
CA ARG A 127 13.41 -3.91 -8.96
C ARG A 127 13.12 -2.55 -9.57
N VAL A 128 11.88 -2.07 -9.43
CA VAL A 128 11.44 -0.79 -10.02
C VAL A 128 11.87 0.43 -9.20
N LEU A 129 12.26 0.25 -7.93
CA LEU A 129 12.76 1.30 -7.06
C LEU A 129 14.13 1.78 -7.50
N ARG A 130 14.38 3.09 -7.49
CA ARG A 130 15.70 3.72 -7.72
C ARG A 130 16.66 3.45 -6.54
N PRO A 131 17.98 3.50 -6.78
CA PRO A 131 18.94 3.67 -5.69
C PRO A 131 18.59 4.85 -4.79
N ASN A 132 18.77 4.69 -3.49
CA ASN A 132 18.38 5.64 -2.44
C ASN A 132 16.87 5.91 -2.34
N GLY A 133 16.04 5.18 -3.08
CA GLY A 133 14.59 5.30 -3.06
C GLY A 133 13.95 4.74 -1.79
N VAL A 134 12.66 4.96 -1.64
CA VAL A 134 11.87 4.60 -0.46
C VAL A 134 10.84 3.53 -0.80
N LEU A 135 10.77 2.48 0.04
CA LEU A 135 9.66 1.55 0.13
C LEU A 135 8.80 1.92 1.33
N PHE A 136 7.49 2.05 1.14
CA PHE A 136 6.53 2.30 2.20
C PHE A 136 5.27 1.46 2.00
N PHE A 137 5.17 0.34 2.70
CA PHE A 137 4.05 -0.58 2.60
C PHE A 137 3.35 -0.71 3.93
N ARG A 138 2.03 -0.57 3.93
CA ARG A 138 1.18 -0.80 5.10
C ARG A 138 0.12 -1.83 4.76
N ASP A 139 -0.06 -2.80 5.64
CA ASP A 139 -1.10 -3.80 5.49
C ASP A 139 -1.58 -4.34 6.84
N LEU A 140 -2.66 -5.08 6.82
CA LEU A 140 -3.17 -5.79 7.97
C LEU A 140 -2.16 -6.85 8.44
N PHE A 141 -2.12 -7.14 9.73
CA PHE A 141 -1.47 -8.34 10.22
C PHE A 141 -2.48 -9.33 10.80
N ARG A 142 -2.18 -10.61 10.64
CA ARG A 142 -3.02 -11.68 11.16
C ARG A 142 -2.97 -11.68 12.70
N PRO A 143 -4.13 -11.57 13.38
CA PRO A 143 -4.22 -11.65 14.83
C PRO A 143 -3.70 -13.00 15.34
N SER A 144 -3.07 -13.00 16.52
CA SER A 144 -2.49 -14.23 17.09
C SER A 144 -3.51 -15.15 17.77
N THR A 145 -4.71 -14.64 18.07
CA THR A 145 -5.78 -15.39 18.75
C THR A 145 -7.14 -15.06 18.15
N GLU A 146 -8.06 -16.03 18.25
CA GLU A 146 -9.46 -15.85 17.86
C GLU A 146 -10.12 -14.69 18.62
N MET A 147 -9.80 -14.53 19.89
CA MET A 147 -10.33 -13.43 20.71
C MET A 147 -9.92 -12.07 20.16
N GLN A 148 -8.66 -11.91 19.72
CA GLN A 148 -8.20 -10.68 19.07
C GLN A 148 -8.89 -10.45 17.73
N LEU A 149 -9.05 -11.51 16.94
CA LEU A 149 -9.78 -11.46 15.66
C LEU A 149 -11.20 -10.93 15.88
N GLU A 150 -11.95 -11.52 16.82
CA GLU A 150 -13.32 -11.09 17.12
C GLU A 150 -13.39 -9.65 17.63
N GLN A 151 -12.44 -9.23 18.46
CA GLN A 151 -12.36 -7.85 18.93
C GLN A 151 -12.13 -6.85 17.78
N LEU A 152 -11.20 -7.15 16.86
CA LEU A 152 -10.93 -6.30 15.71
C LEU A 152 -12.13 -6.23 14.74
N VAL A 153 -12.76 -7.37 14.46
CA VAL A 153 -13.96 -7.42 13.62
C VAL A 153 -15.08 -6.60 14.22
N LYS A 154 -15.30 -6.70 15.53
CA LYS A 154 -16.31 -5.89 16.23
C LYS A 154 -16.03 -4.39 16.19
N LEU A 155 -14.74 -4.00 16.26
CA LEU A 155 -14.34 -2.57 16.29
C LEU A 155 -14.36 -1.93 14.90
N TYR A 156 -14.00 -2.70 13.85
CA TYR A 156 -13.67 -2.14 12.54
C TYR A 156 -14.44 -2.77 11.36
N GLY A 157 -15.16 -3.86 11.59
CA GLY A 157 -15.86 -4.59 10.52
C GLY A 157 -17.14 -3.90 10.00
N GLY A 158 -17.55 -2.76 10.61
CA GLY A 158 -18.79 -2.08 10.25
C GLY A 158 -20.03 -2.73 10.85
N ASP A 159 -21.17 -2.06 10.70
CA ASP A 159 -22.46 -2.48 11.27
C ASP A 159 -23.23 -3.45 10.36
N ASP A 160 -22.80 -3.64 9.11
CA ASP A 160 -23.37 -4.59 8.17
C ASP A 160 -22.59 -5.93 8.23
N GLY A 161 -23.30 -7.03 8.25
CA GLY A 161 -22.68 -8.37 8.33
C GLY A 161 -21.72 -8.67 7.16
N CYS A 162 -21.94 -8.06 5.99
CA CYS A 162 -21.10 -8.27 4.81
C CYS A 162 -19.70 -7.62 4.99
N GLY A 163 -19.64 -6.38 5.47
CA GLY A 163 -18.37 -5.69 5.75
C GLY A 163 -17.55 -6.40 6.84
N SER A 164 -18.24 -6.85 7.90
CA SER A 164 -17.62 -7.62 8.98
C SER A 164 -16.99 -8.94 8.48
N ASP A 165 -17.68 -9.67 7.59
CA ASP A 165 -17.18 -10.93 7.03
C ASP A 165 -15.99 -10.69 6.11
N LEU A 166 -16.02 -9.67 5.26
CA LEU A 166 -14.90 -9.30 4.38
C LEU A 166 -13.67 -8.89 5.20
N PHE A 167 -13.86 -8.08 6.23
CA PHE A 167 -12.76 -7.66 7.10
C PHE A 167 -12.16 -8.83 7.87
N ARG A 168 -12.99 -9.75 8.38
CA ARG A 168 -12.55 -11.01 8.99
C ARG A 168 -11.68 -11.83 8.03
N GLN A 169 -12.13 -12.00 6.78
CA GLN A 169 -11.38 -12.75 5.76
C GLN A 169 -10.03 -12.07 5.46
N SER A 170 -9.99 -10.75 5.36
CA SER A 170 -8.76 -9.99 5.17
C SER A 170 -7.76 -10.18 6.32
N LEU A 171 -8.24 -10.14 7.58
CA LEU A 171 -7.39 -10.42 8.75
C LEU A 171 -6.84 -11.85 8.77
N LEU A 172 -7.64 -12.83 8.36
CA LEU A 172 -7.21 -14.24 8.28
C LEU A 172 -6.23 -14.50 7.13
N ALA A 173 -6.39 -13.80 6.00
CA ALA A 173 -5.49 -13.87 4.86
C ALA A 173 -4.18 -13.10 5.07
N ALA A 174 -4.16 -12.15 6.00
CA ALA A 174 -3.01 -11.31 6.27
C ALA A 174 -1.81 -12.11 6.79
N LEU A 175 -0.61 -11.62 6.52
CA LEU A 175 0.64 -12.13 7.09
C LEU A 175 0.79 -11.66 8.54
N THR A 176 1.47 -12.45 9.35
CA THR A 176 2.02 -11.95 10.62
C THR A 176 3.23 -11.05 10.35
N ILE A 177 3.58 -10.20 11.29
CA ILE A 177 4.77 -9.33 11.18
C ILE A 177 6.04 -10.17 10.97
N GLU A 178 6.15 -11.31 11.63
CA GLU A 178 7.33 -12.18 11.49
C GLU A 178 7.38 -12.85 10.11
N GLU A 179 6.25 -13.29 9.55
CA GLU A 179 6.20 -13.81 8.18
C GLU A 179 6.65 -12.74 7.17
N VAL A 180 6.24 -11.47 7.34
CA VAL A 180 6.72 -10.37 6.49
C VAL A 180 8.24 -10.20 6.62
N ARG A 181 8.77 -10.21 7.86
CA ARG A 181 10.21 -10.11 8.12
C ARG A 181 11.01 -11.25 7.49
N GLU A 182 10.48 -12.47 7.54
CA GLU A 182 11.11 -13.64 6.91
C GLU A 182 11.16 -13.50 5.39
N ILE A 183 10.11 -12.98 4.76
CA ILE A 183 10.05 -12.77 3.31
C ILE A 183 11.04 -11.69 2.87
N VAL A 184 11.13 -10.56 3.60
CA VAL A 184 11.93 -9.41 3.13
C VAL A 184 13.42 -9.51 3.49
N ARG A 185 13.79 -10.27 4.52
CA ARG A 185 15.18 -10.42 4.96
C ARG A 185 16.13 -10.94 3.87
N PRO A 186 15.77 -11.99 3.07
CA PRO A 186 16.62 -12.44 1.95
C PRO A 186 16.77 -11.41 0.83
N LEU A 187 15.91 -10.39 0.80
CA LEU A 187 15.93 -9.31 -0.19
C LEU A 187 16.76 -8.09 0.27
N GLY A 188 17.51 -8.22 1.37
CA GLY A 188 18.36 -7.17 1.92
C GLY A 188 17.62 -6.14 2.78
N ILE A 189 16.35 -6.39 3.14
CA ILE A 189 15.57 -5.52 4.02
C ILE A 189 15.62 -6.06 5.44
N PRO A 190 16.25 -5.34 6.40
CA PRO A 190 16.31 -5.75 7.80
C PRO A 190 14.91 -5.87 8.43
N GLY A 191 14.74 -6.80 9.37
CA GLY A 191 13.47 -7.03 10.03
C GLY A 191 12.94 -5.84 10.82
N GLU A 192 13.81 -4.96 11.31
CA GLU A 192 13.47 -3.70 11.98
C GLU A 192 12.80 -2.67 11.07
N CYS A 193 12.88 -2.82 9.74
CA CYS A 193 12.11 -2.02 8.80
C CYS A 193 10.61 -2.35 8.84
N VAL A 194 10.22 -3.47 9.47
CA VAL A 194 8.83 -3.91 9.56
C VAL A 194 8.36 -3.82 11.01
N MET A 195 7.39 -2.95 11.28
CA MET A 195 6.89 -2.68 12.62
C MET A 195 5.36 -2.71 12.68
N ALA A 196 4.80 -3.02 13.87
CA ALA A 196 3.40 -2.74 14.14
C ALA A 196 3.20 -1.22 14.28
N THR A 197 2.30 -0.64 13.49
CA THR A 197 1.98 0.80 13.54
C THR A 197 0.56 1.09 14.00
N SER A 198 -0.23 0.05 14.24
CA SER A 198 -1.52 0.13 14.92
C SER A 198 -1.84 -1.24 15.55
N ASP A 199 -3.02 -1.36 16.10
CA ASP A 199 -3.55 -2.62 16.66
C ASP A 199 -3.82 -3.72 15.60
N ARG A 200 -3.75 -3.38 14.31
CA ARG A 200 -4.05 -4.27 13.18
C ARG A 200 -3.17 -4.09 11.94
N HIS A 201 -2.28 -3.08 11.91
CA HIS A 201 -1.44 -2.84 10.74
C HIS A 201 0.05 -2.99 11.06
N TRP A 202 0.75 -3.65 10.16
CA TRP A 202 2.20 -3.51 10.04
C TRP A 202 2.55 -2.44 8.99
N THR A 203 3.71 -1.84 9.14
CA THR A 203 4.30 -0.96 8.13
C THR A 203 5.74 -1.39 7.90
N LEU A 204 6.11 -1.54 6.62
CA LEU A 204 7.47 -1.59 6.15
C LEU A 204 7.85 -0.19 5.68
N SER A 205 8.87 0.39 6.31
CA SER A 205 9.42 1.69 5.94
C SER A 205 10.93 1.56 5.80
N ALA A 206 11.45 1.66 4.59
CA ALA A 206 12.83 1.36 4.29
C ALA A 206 13.39 2.22 3.16
N ARG A 207 14.65 2.66 3.28
CA ARG A 207 15.40 3.35 2.23
C ARG A 207 16.48 2.45 1.70
N ALA A 208 16.50 2.28 0.37
CA ALA A 208 17.57 1.58 -0.31
C ALA A 208 18.88 2.36 -0.20
N ASP A 209 20.01 1.66 -0.14
CA ASP A 209 21.33 2.24 -0.36
C ASP A 209 21.60 2.51 -1.86
N ALA A 210 22.79 2.98 -2.18
CA ALA A 210 23.16 3.38 -3.54
C ALA A 210 23.17 2.24 -4.57
N ASP A 211 23.36 1.00 -4.15
CA ASP A 211 23.34 -0.18 -5.05
C ASP A 211 22.16 -1.13 -4.78
N LYS A 212 21.32 -0.80 -3.81
CA LYS A 212 20.17 -1.58 -3.33
C LYS A 212 20.55 -2.97 -2.77
N SER A 213 21.77 -3.09 -2.26
CA SER A 213 22.22 -4.31 -1.60
C SER A 213 21.77 -4.41 -0.15
N CYS A 214 21.43 -3.26 0.46
CA CYS A 214 20.91 -3.14 1.82
C CYS A 214 19.86 -2.04 1.90
N PHE A 215 18.97 -2.19 2.85
CA PHE A 215 17.96 -1.18 3.20
C PHE A 215 18.16 -0.72 4.64
N LEU A 216 17.91 0.55 4.87
CA LEU A 216 17.96 1.15 6.19
C LEU A 216 16.55 1.45 6.68
N PRO A 217 16.24 1.17 7.95
CA PRO A 217 14.95 1.52 8.52
C PRO A 217 14.78 3.06 8.53
N ILE A 218 13.56 3.49 8.28
CA ILE A 218 13.16 4.89 8.42
C ILE A 218 12.38 4.98 9.72
N GLU A 219 12.86 5.82 10.63
CA GLU A 219 12.15 6.10 11.88
C GLU A 219 10.82 6.78 11.57
N MET A 220 9.77 6.27 12.15
CA MET A 220 8.43 6.86 12.08
C MET A 220 8.07 7.38 13.46
N ASP A 221 7.56 8.61 13.54
CA ASP A 221 7.02 9.15 14.78
C ASP A 221 5.79 8.32 15.18
N GLN A 222 5.77 7.87 16.46
CA GLN A 222 4.69 7.03 17.02
C GLN A 222 3.46 7.84 17.41
#